data_c896fc803ceed53687a002be9783c76b
#
_entry.id   c896fc803ceed53687a002be9783c76b
#
_cell.length_a   1.000
_cell.length_b   1.000
_cell.length_c   1.000
_cell.angle_alpha   90.00
_cell.angle_beta   90.00
_cell.angle_gamma   90.00
#
_symmetry.space_group_name_H-M   'P 1'
#
loop_
_entity.id
_entity.type
_entity.pdbx_description
1 polymer ?
#
loop_
_entity_poly.entity_id
_entity_poly.type
_entity_poly.pdbx_seq_one_letter_code
_entity_poly.pdbx_strand_id
1 'polypeptide(L)'
;PLVPNEIKITVLVNQGSASASEIVAGVLQDVDRGVVIGRSTFGKGLVQTVINIDRERSVKITSAKYFIPSGRLIQKPGYLPKELLADTSSMDSIFFTKGGRSVSGLGGITPDYTVDLNNIEPLLSASLRKGLFFSFVQKNKSKYNSLEDVESDTSVLNEFETYMYSNDIQVKMKGESNYIKMKEKLLELDSNSVQIQGAVDILDSYFEDISINQFDHEKNNIHHWLLVEFAEYFNGVEGRFKISARKDLDIQKAMNILHDPVVFDNIFLPQ
;
A
#
# COMPACT_ATOMS: atom_id res chain seq x y z
N PRO A 1 -20.58 24.17 -9.90
CA PRO A 1 -19.43 23.41 -9.39
C PRO A 1 -18.27 23.45 -10.38
N LEU A 2 -17.02 23.44 -9.88
CA LEU A 2 -15.83 23.44 -10.72
C LEU A 2 -15.72 22.11 -11.52
N VAL A 3 -16.27 21.03 -10.97
CA VAL A 3 -16.39 19.73 -11.63
C VAL A 3 -17.88 19.45 -11.83
N PRO A 4 -18.36 19.32 -13.08
CA PRO A 4 -19.75 18.99 -13.38
C PRO A 4 -20.21 17.71 -12.69
N ASN A 5 -21.50 17.63 -12.36
CA ASN A 5 -22.04 16.44 -11.64
C ASN A 5 -21.99 15.17 -12.46
N GLU A 6 -21.99 15.27 -13.78
CA GLU A 6 -21.93 14.15 -14.73
C GLU A 6 -20.58 13.45 -14.75
N ILE A 7 -19.52 14.13 -14.29
CA ILE A 7 -18.18 13.55 -14.19
C ILE A 7 -18.13 12.69 -12.94
N LYS A 8 -17.96 11.38 -13.12
CA LYS A 8 -17.75 10.42 -12.02
C LYS A 8 -16.41 10.65 -11.36
N ILE A 9 -16.38 10.56 -10.03
CA ILE A 9 -15.15 10.75 -9.24
C ILE A 9 -14.88 9.50 -8.39
N THR A 10 -13.66 9.01 -8.45
CA THR A 10 -13.11 8.05 -7.48
C THR A 10 -11.94 8.70 -6.75
N VAL A 11 -11.77 8.38 -5.46
CA VAL A 11 -10.68 8.86 -4.62
C VAL A 11 -9.91 7.68 -4.09
N LEU A 12 -8.61 7.60 -4.43
CA LEU A 12 -7.73 6.54 -3.95
C LEU A 12 -7.09 6.96 -2.63
N VAL A 13 -7.22 6.12 -1.61
CA VAL A 13 -6.71 6.37 -0.27
C VAL A 13 -5.99 5.16 0.31
N ASN A 14 -5.06 5.43 1.21
CA ASN A 14 -4.40 4.40 2.00
C ASN A 14 -3.99 4.95 3.38
N GLN A 15 -3.32 4.14 4.19
CA GLN A 15 -2.89 4.50 5.54
C GLN A 15 -1.89 5.68 5.58
N GLY A 16 -1.31 6.08 4.46
CA GLY A 16 -0.49 7.30 4.32
C GLY A 16 -1.30 8.55 4.02
N SER A 17 -2.58 8.41 3.63
CA SER A 17 -3.49 9.54 3.40
C SER A 17 -3.86 10.17 4.74
N ALA A 18 -3.51 11.44 4.96
CA ALA A 18 -3.66 12.09 6.25
C ALA A 18 -4.12 13.55 6.14
N SER A 19 -4.78 14.05 7.19
CA SER A 19 -5.11 15.48 7.36
C SER A 19 -5.97 16.05 6.20
N ALA A 20 -5.46 17.01 5.43
CA ALA A 20 -6.20 17.62 4.31
C ALA A 20 -6.68 16.60 3.27
N SER A 21 -5.89 15.55 3.01
CA SER A 21 -6.31 14.47 2.11
C SER A 21 -7.53 13.73 2.64
N GLU A 22 -7.61 13.56 3.96
CA GLU A 22 -8.76 12.93 4.61
C GLU A 22 -10.00 13.81 4.58
N ILE A 23 -9.81 15.14 4.68
CA ILE A 23 -10.92 16.10 4.53
C ILE A 23 -11.51 15.98 3.12
N VAL A 24 -10.66 15.98 2.09
CA VAL A 24 -11.14 15.89 0.70
C VAL A 24 -11.87 14.56 0.45
N ALA A 25 -11.25 13.44 0.83
CA ALA A 25 -11.85 12.12 0.67
C ALA A 25 -13.17 11.99 1.43
N GLY A 26 -13.17 12.40 2.71
CA GLY A 26 -14.36 12.32 3.56
C GLY A 26 -15.50 13.24 3.12
N VAL A 27 -15.19 14.45 2.64
CA VAL A 27 -16.23 15.35 2.08
C VAL A 27 -16.86 14.71 0.84
N LEU A 28 -16.07 14.19 -0.10
CA LEU A 28 -16.59 13.56 -1.31
C LEU A 28 -17.45 12.33 -1.00
N GLN A 29 -17.07 11.55 0.02
CA GLN A 29 -17.84 10.41 0.52
C GLN A 29 -19.15 10.87 1.18
N ASP A 30 -19.08 11.85 2.11
CA ASP A 30 -20.23 12.26 2.92
C ASP A 30 -21.32 12.97 2.13
N VAL A 31 -20.95 13.66 1.04
CA VAL A 31 -21.93 14.31 0.15
C VAL A 31 -22.35 13.43 -1.04
N ASP A 32 -21.94 12.16 -1.06
CA ASP A 32 -22.21 11.20 -2.13
C ASP A 32 -21.77 11.70 -3.51
N ARG A 33 -20.62 12.38 -3.57
CA ARG A 33 -20.08 12.96 -4.81
C ARG A 33 -18.99 12.11 -5.44
N GLY A 34 -18.36 11.25 -4.67
CA GLY A 34 -17.28 10.38 -5.11
C GLY A 34 -17.21 9.09 -4.33
N VAL A 35 -16.64 8.08 -4.95
CA VAL A 35 -16.38 6.75 -4.37
C VAL A 35 -14.97 6.69 -3.84
N VAL A 36 -14.82 6.36 -2.56
CA VAL A 36 -13.51 6.21 -1.90
C VAL A 36 -13.06 4.75 -2.00
N ILE A 37 -11.86 4.52 -2.53
CA ILE A 37 -11.32 3.20 -2.82
C ILE A 37 -9.94 3.06 -2.18
N GLY A 38 -9.62 1.89 -1.65
CA GLY A 38 -8.31 1.56 -1.12
C GLY A 38 -8.34 1.02 0.30
N ARG A 39 -7.66 1.68 1.22
CA ARG A 39 -7.54 1.25 2.63
C ARG A 39 -7.81 2.42 3.56
N SER A 40 -8.23 2.10 4.80
CA SER A 40 -8.49 3.13 5.81
C SER A 40 -7.33 4.11 5.93
N THR A 41 -7.67 5.39 6.03
CA THR A 41 -6.70 6.48 6.09
C THR A 41 -6.02 6.60 7.46
N PHE A 42 -5.11 7.54 7.62
CA PHE A 42 -4.29 7.70 8.83
C PHE A 42 -5.10 8.05 10.07
N GLY A 43 -6.12 8.91 9.97
CA GLY A 43 -6.93 9.37 11.08
C GLY A 43 -6.36 10.58 11.82
N LYS A 44 -5.99 11.65 11.07
CA LYS A 44 -5.51 12.92 11.64
C LYS A 44 -6.57 14.00 11.52
N GLY A 45 -7.42 14.12 12.55
CA GLY A 45 -8.53 15.07 12.64
C GLY A 45 -8.27 16.26 13.56
N LEU A 46 -7.00 16.58 13.88
CA LEU A 46 -6.61 17.66 14.77
C LEU A 46 -5.88 18.78 14.04
N VAL A 47 -6.21 20.01 14.37
CA VAL A 47 -5.46 21.20 13.95
C VAL A 47 -4.40 21.51 14.98
N GLN A 48 -3.17 21.67 14.51
CA GLN A 48 -2.04 22.04 15.36
C GLN A 48 -1.48 23.39 14.94
N THR A 49 -1.36 24.29 15.90
CA THR A 49 -0.78 25.62 15.71
C THR A 49 0.64 25.63 16.29
N VAL A 50 1.58 26.14 15.52
CA VAL A 50 2.96 26.38 15.98
C VAL A 50 3.07 27.80 16.46
N ILE A 51 3.47 28.00 17.73
CA ILE A 51 3.68 29.30 18.34
C ILE A 51 5.18 29.42 18.62
N ASN A 52 5.82 30.43 18.03
CA ASN A 52 7.22 30.70 18.29
C ASN A 52 7.33 31.42 19.65
N ILE A 53 8.11 30.88 20.58
CA ILE A 53 8.41 31.48 21.88
C ILE A 53 9.52 32.51 21.69
N ASP A 54 10.57 32.14 20.97
CA ASP A 54 11.69 32.99 20.61
C ASP A 54 12.30 32.58 19.28
N ARG A 55 13.51 33.04 18.94
CA ARG A 55 14.18 32.73 17.67
C ARG A 55 14.58 31.27 17.49
N GLU A 56 14.71 30.53 18.59
CA GLU A 56 15.24 29.15 18.60
C GLU A 56 14.19 28.12 19.04
N ARG A 57 13.10 28.56 19.71
CA ARG A 57 12.14 27.67 20.35
C ARG A 57 10.73 27.92 19.89
N SER A 58 10.02 26.87 19.57
CA SER A 58 8.60 26.91 19.27
C SER A 58 7.84 25.83 20.02
N VAL A 59 6.56 26.07 20.27
CA VAL A 59 5.62 25.10 20.85
C VAL A 59 4.57 24.76 19.82
N LYS A 60 4.28 23.47 19.69
CA LYS A 60 3.21 22.96 18.84
C LYS A 60 2.04 22.55 19.71
N ILE A 61 0.92 23.23 19.57
CA ILE A 61 -0.29 23.04 20.39
C ILE A 61 -1.45 22.59 19.52
N THR A 62 -2.21 21.58 19.99
CA THR A 62 -3.49 21.24 19.38
C THR A 62 -4.51 22.32 19.71
N SER A 63 -5.00 23.02 18.70
CA SER A 63 -5.89 24.19 18.85
C SER A 63 -7.34 23.92 18.45
N ALA A 64 -7.60 22.92 17.62
CA ALA A 64 -8.96 22.61 17.15
C ALA A 64 -9.08 21.15 16.68
N LYS A 65 -10.34 20.70 16.56
CA LYS A 65 -10.75 19.46 15.87
C LYS A 65 -11.51 19.86 14.62
N TYR A 66 -11.44 19.06 13.55
CA TYR A 66 -12.31 19.28 12.40
C TYR A 66 -13.21 18.09 12.16
N PHE A 67 -14.43 18.40 11.76
CA PHE A 67 -15.48 17.45 11.45
C PHE A 67 -15.78 17.55 9.95
N ILE A 68 -16.12 16.44 9.32
CA ILE A 68 -16.56 16.40 7.93
C ILE A 68 -18.09 16.48 7.87
N PRO A 69 -18.71 16.64 6.68
CA PRO A 69 -20.14 17.01 6.56
C PRO A 69 -21.12 16.12 7.31
N SER A 70 -20.85 14.83 7.47
CA SER A 70 -21.69 13.92 8.28
C SER A 70 -21.64 14.20 9.80
N GLY A 71 -20.75 15.10 10.25
CA GLY A 71 -20.53 15.40 11.67
C GLY A 71 -19.53 14.48 12.36
N ARG A 72 -18.94 13.50 11.64
CA ARG A 72 -17.95 12.59 12.23
C ARG A 72 -16.58 13.25 12.36
N LEU A 73 -15.91 12.94 13.47
CA LEU A 73 -14.51 13.26 13.70
C LEU A 73 -13.63 12.11 13.17
N ILE A 74 -12.72 12.42 12.26
CA ILE A 74 -11.84 11.42 11.66
C ILE A 74 -10.59 11.08 12.50
N GLN A 75 -10.44 11.70 13.68
CA GLN A 75 -9.29 11.49 14.56
C GLN A 75 -9.24 10.04 15.07
N LYS A 76 -8.09 9.38 14.88
CA LYS A 76 -7.85 8.03 15.39
C LYS A 76 -7.82 8.04 16.92
N PRO A 77 -8.44 7.04 17.61
CA PRO A 77 -8.37 6.90 19.05
C PRO A 77 -6.94 6.79 19.58
N GLY A 78 -6.74 7.19 20.84
CA GLY A 78 -5.45 7.02 21.54
C GLY A 78 -4.42 8.13 21.32
N TYR A 79 -4.71 9.12 20.47
CA TYR A 79 -3.80 10.25 20.23
C TYR A 79 -4.00 11.41 21.22
N LEU A 80 -5.13 11.49 21.88
CA LEU A 80 -5.44 12.47 22.92
C LEU A 80 -5.84 11.77 24.21
N PRO A 81 -5.58 12.38 25.39
CA PRO A 81 -6.17 11.94 26.65
C PRO A 81 -7.68 11.79 26.53
N LYS A 82 -8.25 10.79 27.24
CA LYS A 82 -9.71 10.50 27.19
C LYS A 82 -10.57 11.72 27.58
N GLU A 83 -10.05 12.57 28.46
CA GLU A 83 -10.74 13.79 28.93
C GLU A 83 -10.90 14.83 27.81
N LEU A 84 -9.96 14.89 26.86
CA LEU A 84 -10.05 15.77 25.67
C LEU A 84 -10.89 15.13 24.55
N LEU A 85 -11.18 13.85 24.67
CA LEU A 85 -12.07 13.10 23.79
C LEU A 85 -13.50 13.01 24.35
N ALA A 86 -13.75 13.55 25.55
CA ALA A 86 -15.03 13.40 26.28
C ALA A 86 -16.27 13.89 25.52
N ASP A 87 -16.11 14.81 24.54
CA ASP A 87 -17.17 15.16 23.59
C ASP A 87 -17.35 14.14 22.45
N THR A 88 -16.54 13.10 22.42
CA THR A 88 -16.62 12.02 21.43
C THR A 88 -17.38 10.80 21.95
N SER A 89 -18.50 11.01 22.65
CA SER A 89 -19.50 9.98 22.94
C SER A 89 -20.05 9.30 21.68
N SER A 90 -19.56 9.69 20.52
CA SER A 90 -19.91 9.19 19.20
C SER A 90 -18.81 8.31 18.56
N MET A 91 -17.80 7.86 19.33
CA MET A 91 -16.72 7.04 18.71
C MET A 91 -17.21 5.69 18.15
N ASP A 92 -18.31 5.16 18.68
CA ASP A 92 -18.99 3.96 18.17
C ASP A 92 -20.24 4.32 17.35
N SER A 93 -20.46 5.61 17.03
CA SER A 93 -21.67 6.06 16.36
C SER A 93 -21.55 5.81 14.85
N ILE A 94 -22.61 5.27 14.29
CA ILE A 94 -22.82 5.23 12.85
C ILE A 94 -23.26 6.61 12.41
N PHE A 95 -22.56 7.16 11.43
CA PHE A 95 -22.91 8.40 10.76
C PHE A 95 -23.52 8.10 9.39
N PHE A 96 -24.18 9.07 8.79
CA PHE A 96 -24.81 8.89 7.50
C PHE A 96 -24.33 9.94 6.52
N THR A 97 -24.12 9.54 5.28
CA THR A 97 -23.88 10.45 4.17
C THR A 97 -25.15 11.25 3.85
N LYS A 98 -25.04 12.22 2.95
CA LYS A 98 -26.20 13.01 2.48
C LYS A 98 -27.31 12.12 1.88
N GLY A 99 -26.94 11.02 1.21
CA GLY A 99 -27.86 10.04 0.62
C GLY A 99 -28.32 8.94 1.57
N GLY A 100 -27.86 8.96 2.84
CA GLY A 100 -28.30 7.99 3.86
C GLY A 100 -27.48 6.72 3.95
N ARG A 101 -26.32 6.62 3.29
CA ARG A 101 -25.38 5.49 3.48
C ARG A 101 -24.73 5.56 4.86
N SER A 102 -24.54 4.43 5.50
CA SER A 102 -23.81 4.35 6.75
C SER A 102 -22.31 4.53 6.55
N VAL A 103 -21.66 5.33 7.39
CA VAL A 103 -20.20 5.54 7.39
C VAL A 103 -19.65 5.50 8.81
N SER A 104 -18.46 4.93 8.97
CA SER A 104 -17.81 4.80 10.27
C SER A 104 -17.25 6.14 10.76
N GLY A 105 -17.44 6.44 12.05
CA GLY A 105 -16.84 7.59 12.73
C GLY A 105 -15.46 7.32 13.32
N LEU A 106 -14.91 6.12 13.18
CA LEU A 106 -13.69 5.70 13.87
C LEU A 106 -12.45 5.75 12.97
N GLY A 107 -11.46 6.54 13.40
CA GLY A 107 -10.07 6.29 13.04
C GLY A 107 -9.66 6.53 11.59
N GLY A 108 -10.15 7.58 10.95
CA GLY A 108 -9.87 7.94 9.57
C GLY A 108 -11.07 7.74 8.66
N ILE A 109 -10.85 7.81 7.34
CA ILE A 109 -11.85 7.52 6.33
C ILE A 109 -11.76 6.04 5.96
N THR A 110 -12.84 5.30 6.19
CA THR A 110 -12.99 3.93 5.71
C THR A 110 -13.45 3.99 4.25
N PRO A 111 -12.76 3.34 3.30
CA PRO A 111 -13.14 3.39 1.91
C PRO A 111 -14.47 2.64 1.67
N ASP A 112 -15.20 3.06 0.62
CA ASP A 112 -16.40 2.38 0.12
C ASP A 112 -16.05 1.01 -0.47
N TYR A 113 -14.86 0.89 -1.07
CA TYR A 113 -14.27 -0.37 -1.55
C TYR A 113 -12.87 -0.56 -0.98
N THR A 114 -12.72 -1.57 -0.16
CA THR A 114 -11.40 -1.99 0.32
C THR A 114 -10.65 -2.76 -0.76
N VAL A 115 -9.39 -2.42 -0.95
CA VAL A 115 -8.44 -3.14 -1.80
C VAL A 115 -7.34 -3.68 -0.90
N ASP A 116 -7.14 -4.99 -0.90
CA ASP A 116 -6.11 -5.62 -0.10
C ASP A 116 -4.71 -5.27 -0.63
N LEU A 117 -3.77 -5.16 0.30
CA LEU A 117 -2.37 -4.99 -0.07
C LEU A 117 -1.87 -6.27 -0.73
N ASN A 118 -1.34 -6.15 -1.95
CA ASN A 118 -0.41 -7.16 -2.43
C ASN A 118 0.82 -7.13 -1.53
N ASN A 119 1.08 -8.22 -0.83
CA ASN A 119 2.34 -8.38 -0.14
C ASN A 119 3.45 -8.33 -1.20
N ILE A 120 4.37 -7.38 -1.06
CA ILE A 120 5.58 -7.37 -1.88
C ILE A 120 6.36 -8.63 -1.51
N GLU A 121 6.63 -9.43 -2.51
CA GLU A 121 7.33 -10.70 -2.36
C GLU A 121 8.77 -10.49 -1.87
N PRO A 122 9.35 -11.44 -1.16
CA PRO A 122 10.61 -11.25 -0.45
C PRO A 122 11.79 -10.86 -1.36
N LEU A 123 11.94 -11.51 -2.52
CA LEU A 123 13.04 -11.24 -3.45
C LEU A 123 12.89 -9.86 -4.10
N LEU A 124 11.68 -9.52 -4.55
CA LEU A 124 11.36 -8.19 -5.07
C LEU A 124 11.64 -7.11 -4.02
N SER A 125 11.16 -7.32 -2.78
CA SER A 125 11.37 -6.38 -1.67
C SER A 125 12.85 -6.17 -1.35
N ALA A 126 13.65 -7.23 -1.35
CA ALA A 126 15.09 -7.16 -1.12
C ALA A 126 15.79 -6.42 -2.27
N SER A 127 15.41 -6.70 -3.52
CA SER A 127 15.95 -6.05 -4.72
C SER A 127 15.67 -4.54 -4.73
N LEU A 128 14.45 -4.14 -4.36
CA LEU A 128 14.08 -2.74 -4.22
C LEU A 128 14.91 -2.03 -3.13
N ARG A 129 15.03 -2.64 -1.94
CA ARG A 129 15.82 -2.07 -0.83
C ARG A 129 17.30 -1.94 -1.15
N LYS A 130 17.88 -2.86 -1.93
CA LYS A 130 19.27 -2.77 -2.40
C LYS A 130 19.46 -1.83 -3.59
N GLY A 131 18.38 -1.28 -4.16
CA GLY A 131 18.45 -0.40 -5.34
C GLY A 131 18.93 -1.11 -6.59
N LEU A 132 18.70 -2.44 -6.70
CA LEU A 132 19.24 -3.24 -7.80
C LEU A 132 18.60 -2.87 -9.15
N PHE A 133 17.32 -2.51 -9.17
CA PHE A 133 16.64 -2.05 -10.38
C PHE A 133 17.29 -0.80 -10.95
N PHE A 134 17.45 0.22 -10.12
CA PHE A 134 18.13 1.46 -10.52
C PHE A 134 19.55 1.20 -11.01
N SER A 135 20.33 0.44 -10.24
CA SER A 135 21.74 0.15 -10.59
C SER A 135 21.86 -0.64 -11.89
N PHE A 136 20.96 -1.61 -12.14
CA PHE A 136 20.91 -2.36 -13.37
C PHE A 136 20.56 -1.47 -14.57
N VAL A 137 19.53 -0.62 -14.43
CA VAL A 137 19.14 0.33 -15.49
C VAL A 137 20.29 1.27 -15.80
N GLN A 138 20.95 1.87 -14.79
CA GLN A 138 22.10 2.75 -15.03
C GLN A 138 23.23 2.06 -15.78
N LYS A 139 23.47 0.77 -15.54
CA LYS A 139 24.52 -0.02 -16.22
C LYS A 139 24.14 -0.42 -17.65
N ASN A 140 22.86 -0.63 -17.94
CA ASN A 140 22.39 -1.18 -19.20
C ASN A 140 21.64 -0.19 -20.10
N LYS A 141 21.41 1.05 -19.64
CA LYS A 141 20.63 2.06 -20.36
C LYS A 141 21.08 2.36 -21.78
N SER A 142 22.38 2.22 -22.06
CA SER A 142 22.94 2.44 -23.40
C SER A 142 22.65 1.32 -24.41
N LYS A 143 22.09 0.19 -23.97
CA LYS A 143 21.66 -0.89 -24.86
C LYS A 143 20.36 -0.57 -25.59
N TYR A 144 19.55 0.34 -25.06
CA TYR A 144 18.18 0.61 -25.50
C TYR A 144 18.01 2.08 -25.85
N ASN A 145 17.19 2.36 -26.86
CA ASN A 145 16.85 3.73 -27.27
C ASN A 145 15.47 4.16 -26.74
N SER A 146 14.63 3.20 -26.37
CA SER A 146 13.27 3.45 -25.89
C SER A 146 12.81 2.37 -24.91
N LEU A 147 11.67 2.60 -24.25
CA LEU A 147 11.03 1.60 -23.41
C LEU A 147 10.53 0.40 -24.22
N GLU A 148 10.07 0.63 -25.44
CA GLU A 148 9.60 -0.40 -26.37
C GLU A 148 10.72 -1.38 -26.73
N ASP A 149 11.96 -0.91 -26.85
CA ASP A 149 13.14 -1.78 -27.06
C ASP A 149 13.32 -2.73 -25.88
N VAL A 150 13.15 -2.23 -24.65
CA VAL A 150 13.24 -3.05 -23.43
C VAL A 150 12.09 -4.05 -23.34
N GLU A 151 10.85 -3.62 -23.63
CA GLU A 151 9.67 -4.49 -23.59
C GLU A 151 9.78 -5.63 -24.65
N SER A 152 10.50 -5.40 -25.73
CA SER A 152 10.73 -6.38 -26.81
C SER A 152 11.91 -7.32 -26.54
N ASP A 153 12.79 -6.97 -25.62
CA ASP A 153 13.96 -7.80 -25.28
C ASP A 153 13.58 -8.91 -24.29
N THR A 154 13.48 -10.13 -24.81
CA THR A 154 13.19 -11.32 -24.01
C THR A 154 14.32 -11.74 -23.07
N SER A 155 15.53 -11.20 -23.26
CA SER A 155 16.73 -11.54 -22.46
C SER A 155 16.88 -10.67 -21.21
N VAL A 156 16.27 -9.47 -21.19
CA VAL A 156 16.47 -8.46 -20.14
C VAL A 156 16.17 -8.99 -18.74
N LEU A 157 15.16 -9.83 -18.61
CA LEU A 157 14.76 -10.41 -17.34
C LEU A 157 15.79 -11.42 -16.82
N ASN A 158 16.34 -12.27 -17.69
CA ASN A 158 17.38 -13.24 -17.34
C ASN A 158 18.73 -12.54 -17.03
N GLU A 159 19.03 -11.46 -17.74
CA GLU A 159 20.18 -10.61 -17.42
C GLU A 159 20.03 -9.97 -16.05
N PHE A 160 18.83 -9.51 -15.70
CA PHE A 160 18.55 -8.94 -14.40
C PHE A 160 18.61 -10.00 -13.29
N GLU A 161 18.11 -11.21 -13.53
CA GLU A 161 18.25 -12.34 -12.60
C GLU A 161 19.73 -12.62 -12.28
N THR A 162 20.55 -12.77 -13.32
CA THR A 162 21.99 -12.95 -13.17
C THR A 162 22.65 -11.80 -12.40
N TYR A 163 22.23 -10.57 -12.68
CA TYR A 163 22.72 -9.40 -11.98
C TYR A 163 22.31 -9.39 -10.50
N MET A 164 21.09 -9.76 -10.16
CA MET A 164 20.62 -9.85 -8.78
C MET A 164 21.45 -10.84 -7.96
N TYR A 165 21.64 -12.05 -8.47
CA TYR A 165 22.41 -13.08 -7.76
C TYR A 165 23.90 -12.74 -7.68
N SER A 166 24.46 -12.05 -8.66
CA SER A 166 25.85 -11.57 -8.59
C SER A 166 26.07 -10.45 -7.54
N ASN A 167 25.00 -9.86 -7.02
CA ASN A 167 25.02 -8.87 -5.95
C ASN A 167 24.65 -9.45 -4.56
N ASP A 168 24.89 -10.75 -4.34
CA ASP A 168 24.67 -11.41 -3.04
C ASP A 168 23.27 -11.15 -2.46
N ILE A 169 22.24 -11.30 -3.29
CA ILE A 169 20.88 -11.20 -2.79
C ILE A 169 20.49 -12.51 -2.11
N GLN A 170 20.36 -12.47 -0.80
CA GLN A 170 19.84 -13.57 -0.02
C GLN A 170 18.53 -13.16 0.63
N VAL A 171 17.52 -13.95 0.48
CA VAL A 171 16.20 -13.65 1.01
C VAL A 171 15.64 -14.86 1.72
N LYS A 172 15.15 -14.63 2.93
CA LYS A 172 14.40 -15.65 3.66
C LYS A 172 12.93 -15.60 3.29
N MET A 173 12.37 -16.76 3.06
CA MET A 173 10.95 -16.91 2.75
C MET A 173 10.07 -16.51 3.94
N LYS A 174 8.83 -16.12 3.64
CA LYS A 174 7.85 -15.80 4.68
C LYS A 174 7.60 -17.03 5.54
N GLY A 175 7.86 -16.92 6.84
CA GLY A 175 7.73 -18.01 7.80
C GLY A 175 9.02 -18.79 8.07
N GLU A 176 10.01 -18.76 7.19
CA GLU A 176 11.28 -19.47 7.33
C GLU A 176 12.02 -19.12 8.62
N SER A 177 12.03 -17.83 8.99
CA SER A 177 12.65 -17.41 10.26
C SER A 177 11.93 -17.97 11.50
N ASN A 178 10.62 -18.18 11.43
CA ASN A 178 9.86 -18.82 12.50
C ASN A 178 10.11 -20.33 12.52
N TYR A 179 10.21 -20.93 11.34
CA TYR A 179 10.58 -22.33 11.18
C TYR A 179 11.94 -22.61 11.78
N ILE A 180 12.97 -21.82 11.44
CA ILE A 180 14.33 -21.99 11.99
C ILE A 180 14.31 -21.98 13.53
N LYS A 181 13.63 -21.02 14.15
CA LYS A 181 13.49 -20.95 15.61
C LYS A 181 12.74 -22.14 16.19
N MET A 182 11.73 -22.64 15.50
CA MET A 182 10.99 -23.84 15.90
C MET A 182 11.85 -25.08 15.78
N LYS A 183 12.58 -25.24 14.67
CA LYS A 183 13.54 -26.35 14.43
C LYS A 183 14.58 -26.42 15.55
N GLU A 184 15.23 -25.31 15.89
CA GLU A 184 16.18 -25.24 17.00
C GLU A 184 15.57 -25.78 18.30
N LYS A 185 14.39 -25.31 18.69
CA LYS A 185 13.71 -25.76 19.91
C LYS A 185 13.29 -27.23 19.88
N LEU A 186 12.84 -27.75 18.75
CA LEU A 186 12.46 -29.15 18.62
C LEU A 186 13.67 -30.08 18.75
N LEU A 187 14.80 -29.70 18.16
CA LEU A 187 16.05 -30.46 18.25
C LEU A 187 16.70 -30.38 19.64
N GLU A 188 16.49 -29.27 20.38
CA GLU A 188 16.87 -29.17 21.79
C GLU A 188 16.05 -30.11 22.71
N LEU A 189 14.75 -30.30 22.39
CA LEU A 189 13.87 -31.18 23.17
C LEU A 189 14.21 -32.66 23.01
N ASP A 190 14.38 -33.14 21.78
CA ASP A 190 14.75 -34.53 21.47
C ASP A 190 15.39 -34.62 20.08
N SER A 191 16.73 -34.52 20.03
CA SER A 191 17.50 -34.61 18.78
C SER A 191 17.48 -36.03 18.13
N ASN A 192 17.09 -37.05 18.88
CA ASN A 192 17.10 -38.45 18.40
C ASN A 192 15.69 -38.93 17.98
N SER A 193 14.68 -38.13 18.13
CA SER A 193 13.32 -38.47 17.72
C SER A 193 13.21 -38.57 16.19
N VAL A 194 12.90 -39.77 15.70
CA VAL A 194 12.69 -40.03 14.27
C VAL A 194 11.56 -39.20 13.70
N GLN A 195 10.50 -38.96 14.51
CA GLN A 195 9.36 -38.10 14.09
C GLN A 195 9.76 -36.66 13.94
N ILE A 196 10.55 -36.08 14.88
CA ILE A 196 11.04 -34.70 14.80
C ILE A 196 11.97 -34.57 13.60
N GLN A 197 12.91 -35.49 13.42
CA GLN A 197 13.86 -35.46 12.30
C GLN A 197 13.11 -35.53 10.96
N GLY A 198 12.17 -36.45 10.79
CA GLY A 198 11.38 -36.55 9.56
C GLY A 198 10.55 -35.32 9.24
N ALA A 199 9.96 -34.63 10.27
CA ALA A 199 9.25 -33.39 10.06
C ALA A 199 10.19 -32.24 9.67
N VAL A 200 11.39 -32.18 10.28
CA VAL A 200 12.43 -31.22 9.95
C VAL A 200 12.92 -31.40 8.51
N ASP A 201 13.20 -32.63 8.09
CA ASP A 201 13.69 -32.95 6.75
C ASP A 201 12.67 -32.54 5.66
N ILE A 202 11.37 -32.75 5.91
CA ILE A 202 10.29 -32.33 5.00
C ILE A 202 10.25 -30.80 4.88
N LEU A 203 10.34 -30.09 6.00
CA LEU A 203 10.28 -28.61 5.99
C LEU A 203 11.56 -28.00 5.44
N ASP A 204 12.73 -28.56 5.70
CA ASP A 204 14.00 -28.15 5.10
C ASP A 204 13.92 -28.26 3.57
N SER A 205 13.50 -29.42 3.04
CA SER A 205 13.31 -29.61 1.60
C SER A 205 12.30 -28.63 1.02
N TYR A 206 11.20 -28.35 1.71
CA TYR A 206 10.19 -27.39 1.27
C TYR A 206 10.75 -25.97 1.12
N PHE A 207 11.49 -25.48 2.14
CA PHE A 207 12.08 -24.14 2.07
C PHE A 207 13.22 -24.05 1.06
N GLU A 208 13.99 -25.12 0.88
CA GLU A 208 15.05 -25.22 -0.14
C GLU A 208 14.46 -25.16 -1.56
N ASP A 209 13.43 -25.95 -1.85
CA ASP A 209 12.74 -25.97 -3.15
C ASP A 209 12.16 -24.61 -3.51
N ILE A 210 11.52 -23.95 -2.54
CA ILE A 210 10.97 -22.60 -2.77
C ILE A 210 12.09 -21.59 -3.00
N SER A 211 13.19 -21.68 -2.26
CA SER A 211 14.32 -20.77 -2.41
C SER A 211 14.96 -20.86 -3.79
N ILE A 212 15.12 -22.09 -4.31
CA ILE A 212 15.67 -22.34 -5.66
C ILE A 212 14.77 -21.74 -6.74
N ASN A 213 13.44 -21.86 -6.58
CA ASN A 213 12.45 -21.42 -7.58
C ASN A 213 11.91 -20.00 -7.32
N GLN A 214 12.48 -19.26 -6.36
CA GLN A 214 11.93 -17.99 -5.90
C GLN A 214 11.83 -16.94 -7.01
N PHE A 215 12.84 -16.86 -7.88
CA PHE A 215 12.81 -15.94 -9.02
C PHE A 215 11.65 -16.25 -9.95
N ASP A 216 11.43 -17.51 -10.29
CA ASP A 216 10.33 -17.92 -11.17
C ASP A 216 8.96 -17.60 -10.60
N HIS A 217 8.78 -17.70 -9.29
CA HIS A 217 7.54 -17.28 -8.63
C HIS A 217 7.31 -15.77 -8.70
N GLU A 218 8.37 -14.97 -8.54
CA GLU A 218 8.30 -13.51 -8.48
C GLU A 218 8.55 -12.81 -9.84
N LYS A 219 8.95 -13.54 -10.88
CA LYS A 219 9.45 -12.99 -12.15
C LYS A 219 8.52 -11.97 -12.81
N ASN A 220 7.20 -12.18 -12.73
CA ASN A 220 6.24 -11.27 -13.34
C ASN A 220 6.19 -9.90 -12.62
N ASN A 221 6.43 -9.90 -11.31
CA ASN A 221 6.47 -8.67 -10.52
C ASN A 221 7.85 -8.00 -10.64
N ILE A 222 8.91 -8.80 -10.64
CA ILE A 222 10.28 -8.33 -10.90
C ILE A 222 10.37 -7.68 -12.29
N HIS A 223 9.85 -8.34 -13.33
CA HIS A 223 9.81 -7.79 -14.68
C HIS A 223 9.04 -6.45 -14.74
N HIS A 224 7.88 -6.39 -14.10
CA HIS A 224 7.11 -5.15 -14.03
C HIS A 224 7.90 -4.00 -13.40
N TRP A 225 8.56 -4.25 -12.26
CA TRP A 225 9.38 -3.23 -11.60
C TRP A 225 10.61 -2.83 -12.41
N LEU A 226 11.17 -3.76 -13.18
CA LEU A 226 12.24 -3.45 -14.12
C LEU A 226 11.75 -2.48 -15.22
N LEU A 227 10.58 -2.73 -15.79
CA LEU A 227 9.96 -1.81 -16.76
C LEU A 227 9.60 -0.46 -16.14
N VAL A 228 9.16 -0.41 -14.88
CA VAL A 228 8.90 0.84 -14.15
C VAL A 228 10.17 1.68 -14.06
N GLU A 229 11.31 1.06 -13.74
CA GLU A 229 12.60 1.77 -13.62
C GLU A 229 13.13 2.25 -14.97
N PHE A 230 13.03 1.44 -16.03
CA PHE A 230 13.36 1.87 -17.38
C PHE A 230 12.44 2.99 -17.89
N ALA A 231 11.15 2.91 -17.58
CA ALA A 231 10.19 3.96 -17.93
C ALA A 231 10.53 5.29 -17.26
N GLU A 232 10.99 5.26 -16.02
CA GLU A 232 11.47 6.47 -15.34
C GLU A 232 12.72 7.03 -16.01
N TYR A 233 13.64 6.17 -16.44
CA TYR A 233 14.84 6.59 -17.16
C TYR A 233 14.52 7.28 -18.48
N PHE A 234 13.64 6.70 -19.32
CA PHE A 234 13.34 7.23 -20.65
C PHE A 234 12.31 8.37 -20.64
N ASN A 235 11.31 8.30 -19.78
CA ASN A 235 10.13 9.18 -19.81
C ASN A 235 9.94 9.95 -18.50
N GLY A 236 10.89 9.87 -17.56
CA GLY A 236 10.81 10.55 -16.27
C GLY A 236 9.68 10.02 -15.39
N VAL A 237 9.25 10.85 -14.45
CA VAL A 237 8.22 10.52 -13.45
C VAL A 237 6.89 10.13 -14.11
N GLU A 238 6.53 10.74 -15.23
CA GLU A 238 5.30 10.40 -15.98
C GLU A 238 5.36 8.96 -16.51
N GLY A 239 6.49 8.56 -17.12
CA GLY A 239 6.72 7.19 -17.57
C GLY A 239 6.61 6.18 -16.43
N ARG A 240 7.25 6.48 -15.30
CA ARG A 240 7.14 5.66 -14.08
C ARG A 240 5.69 5.43 -13.66
N PHE A 241 4.89 6.50 -13.51
CA PHE A 241 3.49 6.38 -13.13
C PHE A 241 2.66 5.61 -14.13
N LYS A 242 2.87 5.84 -15.42
CA LYS A 242 2.15 5.14 -16.50
C LYS A 242 2.35 3.63 -16.46
N ILE A 243 3.58 3.18 -16.21
CA ILE A 243 3.86 1.74 -16.11
C ILE A 243 3.40 1.18 -14.76
N SER A 244 3.64 1.87 -13.64
CA SER A 244 3.19 1.43 -12.32
C SER A 244 1.68 1.21 -12.26
N ALA A 245 0.91 2.11 -12.89
CA ALA A 245 -0.56 2.03 -12.94
C ALA A 245 -1.09 0.74 -13.60
N ARG A 246 -0.30 0.08 -14.45
CA ARG A 246 -0.72 -1.17 -15.13
C ARG A 246 -1.01 -2.31 -14.16
N LYS A 247 -0.36 -2.33 -12.99
CA LYS A 247 -0.53 -3.36 -11.95
C LYS A 247 -0.99 -2.82 -10.60
N ASP A 248 -1.32 -1.54 -10.52
CA ASP A 248 -1.85 -0.94 -9.29
C ASP A 248 -3.32 -1.35 -9.11
N LEU A 249 -3.58 -2.14 -8.07
CA LEU A 249 -4.92 -2.69 -7.82
C LEU A 249 -5.94 -1.60 -7.43
N ASP A 250 -5.49 -0.54 -6.75
CA ASP A 250 -6.35 0.59 -6.40
C ASP A 250 -6.83 1.31 -7.67
N ILE A 251 -5.89 1.57 -8.61
CA ILE A 251 -6.19 2.18 -9.91
C ILE A 251 -7.09 1.27 -10.75
N GLN A 252 -6.78 -0.02 -10.85
CA GLN A 252 -7.59 -0.97 -11.61
C GLN A 252 -9.00 -1.08 -11.05
N LYS A 253 -9.15 -1.13 -9.72
CA LYS A 253 -10.47 -1.14 -9.08
C LYS A 253 -11.25 0.14 -9.40
N ALA A 254 -10.59 1.30 -9.33
CA ALA A 254 -11.20 2.58 -9.66
C ALA A 254 -11.66 2.64 -11.13
N MET A 255 -10.83 2.19 -12.06
CA MET A 255 -11.17 2.14 -13.49
C MET A 255 -12.37 1.23 -13.75
N ASN A 256 -12.42 0.04 -13.13
CA ASN A 256 -13.53 -0.88 -13.26
C ASN A 256 -14.84 -0.24 -12.75
N ILE A 257 -14.82 0.44 -11.62
CA ILE A 257 -16.00 1.13 -11.06
C ILE A 257 -16.42 2.30 -11.96
N LEU A 258 -15.48 3.09 -12.48
CA LEU A 258 -15.80 4.21 -13.37
C LEU A 258 -16.41 3.77 -14.72
N HIS A 259 -15.99 2.61 -15.23
CA HIS A 259 -16.49 2.07 -16.49
C HIS A 259 -17.84 1.34 -16.36
N ASP A 260 -18.25 0.98 -15.13
CA ASP A 260 -19.55 0.36 -14.88
C ASP A 260 -20.52 1.35 -14.21
N PRO A 261 -21.43 1.97 -14.97
CA PRO A 261 -22.39 2.92 -14.42
C PRO A 261 -23.28 2.34 -13.32
N VAL A 262 -23.66 1.08 -13.45
CA VAL A 262 -24.56 0.41 -12.50
C VAL A 262 -23.85 0.20 -11.17
N VAL A 263 -22.60 -0.28 -11.20
CA VAL A 263 -21.79 -0.44 -9.99
C VAL A 263 -21.53 0.90 -9.32
N PHE A 264 -21.19 1.94 -10.11
CA PHE A 264 -20.94 3.28 -9.56
C PHE A 264 -22.17 3.86 -8.87
N ASP A 265 -23.32 3.81 -9.51
CA ASP A 265 -24.57 4.42 -9.03
C ASP A 265 -25.14 3.66 -7.82
N ASN A 266 -25.02 2.32 -7.80
CA ASN A 266 -25.49 1.47 -6.70
C ASN A 266 -24.75 1.74 -5.37
N ILE A 267 -23.53 2.28 -5.41
CA ILE A 267 -22.77 2.62 -4.19
C ILE A 267 -23.50 3.69 -3.36
N PHE A 268 -24.18 4.59 -4.02
CA PHE A 268 -24.86 5.71 -3.35
C PHE A 268 -26.27 5.37 -2.83
N LEU A 269 -26.72 4.14 -3.04
CA LEU A 269 -28.00 3.69 -2.48
C LEU A 269 -27.87 3.43 -0.97
N PRO A 270 -28.87 3.79 -0.15
CA PRO A 270 -28.90 3.43 1.26
C PRO A 270 -28.79 1.90 1.44
N GLN A 271 -27.90 1.48 2.35
CA GLN A 271 -27.70 0.09 2.73
C GLN A 271 -28.32 -0.18 4.09
#